data_f2cb5fb565bd2700f9fd0809e6a9a538
#
_entry.id   f2cb5fb565bd2700f9fd0809e6a9a538
#
_cell.length_a   1.000
_cell.length_b   1.000
_cell.length_c   1.000
_cell.angle_alpha   90.00
_cell.angle_beta   90.00
_cell.angle_gamma   90.00
#
_symmetry.space_group_name_H-M   'P 1'
#
loop_
_entity.id
_entity.type
_entity.pdbx_description
1 polymer ?
#
loop_
_entity_poly.entity_id
_entity_poly.type
_entity_poly.pdbx_seq_one_letter_code
_entity_poly.pdbx_strand_id
1 'polypeptide(L)'
;MEIINLESVKSFVDTLWVINCAILVFIMQAGFMCMETGLSRYKNSINVALKNAADFGVSVVIFWIFGFGLMFGKSYNGLFGTDLFFFKTDVAEYMTYFVFQAMFVATAATIISGAVAERMKFNGYIIITILATGIIYPIVGHWTWSSSYLNNMDVERQLLDITGQINTTGWLSTKGFIDFAGSTIVHSVGGWIALSAVLILGPRIGKYSKANKGKFTGSSFPLAVLGTLILWFGWFGFNGGSNGAMDEACLLYTSPSPRDLSTSRMPSSA
;
A
#
# COMPACT_ATOMS: atom_id res chain seq x y z
N MET A 1 20.69 -21.30 32.50
CA MET A 1 20.84 -19.98 31.87
C MET A 1 20.83 -20.23 30.38
N GLU A 2 19.66 -20.07 29.72
CA GLU A 2 19.57 -20.22 28.27
C GLU A 2 20.45 -19.14 27.63
N ILE A 3 21.35 -19.59 26.77
CA ILE A 3 22.17 -18.67 25.96
C ILE A 3 21.18 -17.99 24.98
N ILE A 4 20.86 -16.71 25.22
CA ILE A 4 20.03 -15.93 24.32
C ILE A 4 20.76 -15.87 22.98
N ASN A 5 20.19 -16.52 21.96
CA ASN A 5 20.77 -16.49 20.63
C ASN A 5 20.58 -15.09 20.05
N LEU A 6 21.66 -14.43 19.67
CA LEU A 6 21.66 -13.07 19.12
C LEU A 6 20.78 -12.95 17.87
N GLU A 7 20.72 -13.98 17.04
CA GLU A 7 19.84 -14.04 15.86
C GLU A 7 18.37 -14.01 16.23
N SER A 8 17.96 -14.75 17.27
CA SER A 8 16.58 -14.72 17.76
C SER A 8 16.20 -13.34 18.30
N VAL A 9 17.10 -12.67 19.00
CA VAL A 9 16.86 -11.31 19.50
C VAL A 9 16.70 -10.33 18.33
N LYS A 10 17.55 -10.44 17.31
CA LYS A 10 17.45 -9.62 16.11
C LYS A 10 16.12 -9.82 15.40
N SER A 11 15.69 -11.06 15.16
CA SER A 11 14.41 -11.40 14.55
C SER A 11 13.22 -10.80 15.33
N PHE A 12 13.24 -10.87 16.66
CA PHE A 12 12.20 -10.23 17.49
C PHE A 12 12.20 -8.72 17.34
N VAL A 13 13.37 -8.07 17.31
CA VAL A 13 13.48 -6.62 17.15
C VAL A 13 12.96 -6.19 15.76
N ASP A 14 13.33 -6.92 14.72
CA ASP A 14 12.88 -6.65 13.35
C ASP A 14 11.35 -6.84 13.22
N THR A 15 10.81 -7.91 13.78
CA THR A 15 9.36 -8.16 13.84
C THR A 15 8.62 -7.04 14.60
N LEU A 16 9.14 -6.65 15.77
CA LEU A 16 8.59 -5.56 16.56
C LEU A 16 8.64 -4.22 15.79
N TRP A 17 9.72 -4.00 15.05
CA TRP A 17 9.86 -2.81 14.20
C TRP A 17 8.80 -2.78 13.11
N VAL A 18 8.66 -3.86 12.34
CA VAL A 18 7.70 -3.93 11.22
C VAL A 18 6.27 -3.80 11.71
N ILE A 19 5.89 -4.40 12.85
CA ILE A 19 4.53 -4.24 13.38
C ILE A 19 4.25 -2.81 13.86
N ASN A 20 5.21 -2.13 14.47
CA ASN A 20 5.08 -0.71 14.82
C ASN A 20 4.94 0.15 13.55
N CYS A 21 5.70 -0.13 12.51
CA CYS A 21 5.57 0.54 11.22
C CYS A 21 4.19 0.28 10.59
N ALA A 22 3.66 -0.94 10.66
CA ALA A 22 2.32 -1.25 10.20
C ALA A 22 1.25 -0.43 10.95
N ILE A 23 1.38 -0.24 12.27
CA ILE A 23 0.50 0.61 13.07
C ILE A 23 0.59 2.07 12.61
N LEU A 24 1.78 2.59 12.32
CA LEU A 24 1.95 3.94 11.79
C LEU A 24 1.27 4.10 10.43
N VAL A 25 1.39 3.11 9.53
CA VAL A 25 0.69 3.13 8.23
C VAL A 25 -0.83 2.99 8.41
N PHE A 26 -1.29 2.21 9.39
CA PHE A 26 -2.72 2.15 9.73
C PHE A 26 -3.26 3.53 10.15
N ILE A 27 -2.51 4.29 10.95
CA ILE A 27 -2.89 5.66 11.34
C ILE A 27 -3.02 6.57 10.12
N MET A 28 -2.26 6.33 9.03
CA MET A 28 -2.43 7.10 7.78
C MET A 28 -3.82 6.98 7.18
N GLN A 29 -4.56 5.89 7.42
CA GLN A 29 -5.95 5.77 6.97
C GLN A 29 -6.85 6.84 7.60
N ALA A 30 -6.65 7.15 8.89
CA ALA A 30 -7.32 8.29 9.53
C ALA A 30 -6.85 9.63 8.94
N GLY A 31 -5.58 9.73 8.57
CA GLY A 31 -5.02 10.90 7.87
C GLY A 31 -5.71 11.15 6.53
N PHE A 32 -5.85 10.14 5.69
CA PHE A 32 -6.59 10.23 4.41
C PHE A 32 -8.05 10.62 4.64
N MET A 33 -8.73 9.95 5.57
CA MET A 33 -10.12 10.27 5.92
C MET A 33 -10.28 11.74 6.32
N CYS A 34 -9.41 12.28 7.17
CA CYS A 34 -9.43 13.68 7.59
C CYS A 34 -9.15 14.63 6.43
N MET A 35 -8.12 14.34 5.63
CA MET A 35 -7.73 15.18 4.49
C MET A 35 -8.84 15.22 3.43
N GLU A 36 -9.34 14.07 3.00
CA GLU A 36 -10.38 13.98 1.97
C GLU A 36 -11.69 14.59 2.44
N THR A 37 -12.10 14.32 3.70
CA THR A 37 -13.31 14.91 4.30
C THR A 37 -13.19 16.42 4.36
N GLY A 38 -12.04 16.95 4.79
CA GLY A 38 -11.79 18.38 4.89
C GLY A 38 -11.81 19.10 3.53
N LEU A 39 -11.30 18.44 2.48
CA LEU A 39 -11.29 18.97 1.10
C LEU A 39 -12.62 18.77 0.35
N SER A 40 -13.49 17.91 0.86
CA SER A 40 -14.83 17.69 0.29
C SER A 40 -15.82 18.75 0.78
N ARG A 41 -16.91 18.99 0.00
CA ARG A 41 -18.01 19.86 0.45
C ARG A 41 -18.69 19.25 1.67
N TYR A 42 -19.14 20.09 2.59
CA TYR A 42 -19.81 19.69 3.84
C TYR A 42 -20.89 18.63 3.65
N LYS A 43 -21.75 18.77 2.65
CA LYS A 43 -22.85 17.83 2.36
C LYS A 43 -22.38 16.40 2.00
N ASN A 44 -21.12 16.24 1.63
CA ASN A 44 -20.54 14.95 1.22
C ASN A 44 -19.50 14.42 2.21
N SER A 45 -19.16 15.17 3.25
CA SER A 45 -18.09 14.84 4.19
C SER A 45 -18.32 13.48 4.88
N ILE A 46 -19.53 13.21 5.33
CA ILE A 46 -19.91 11.92 5.95
C ILE A 46 -19.74 10.76 4.94
N ASN A 47 -20.19 10.95 3.70
CA ASN A 47 -20.08 9.92 2.67
C ASN A 47 -18.60 9.61 2.33
N VAL A 48 -17.75 10.63 2.30
CA VAL A 48 -16.31 10.47 2.06
C VAL A 48 -15.65 9.74 3.24
N ALA A 49 -15.96 10.13 4.48
CA ALA A 49 -15.46 9.43 5.66
C ALA A 49 -15.86 7.94 5.69
N LEU A 50 -17.14 7.64 5.41
CA LEU A 50 -17.63 6.26 5.34
C LEU A 50 -16.97 5.46 4.21
N LYS A 51 -16.66 6.08 3.06
CA LYS A 51 -15.91 5.41 1.99
C LYS A 51 -14.52 5.00 2.45
N ASN A 52 -13.78 5.89 3.11
CA ASN A 52 -12.44 5.59 3.63
C ASN A 52 -12.46 4.48 4.71
N ALA A 53 -13.47 4.45 5.57
CA ALA A 53 -13.62 3.35 6.54
C ALA A 53 -13.96 2.02 5.86
N ALA A 54 -14.82 2.06 4.84
CA ALA A 54 -15.27 0.87 4.13
C ALA A 54 -14.16 0.29 3.22
N ASP A 55 -13.42 1.15 2.52
CA ASP A 55 -12.34 0.69 1.62
C ASP A 55 -11.21 0.01 2.40
N PHE A 56 -10.87 0.53 3.58
CA PHE A 56 -9.91 -0.13 4.46
C PHE A 56 -10.37 -1.56 4.81
N GLY A 57 -11.58 -1.71 5.34
CA GLY A 57 -12.10 -3.03 5.73
C GLY A 57 -12.22 -3.99 4.55
N VAL A 58 -12.75 -3.53 3.41
CA VAL A 58 -12.87 -4.32 2.19
C VAL A 58 -11.49 -4.71 1.65
N SER A 59 -10.55 -3.77 1.60
CA SER A 59 -9.19 -4.00 1.10
C SER A 59 -8.48 -5.09 1.88
N VAL A 60 -8.51 -5.04 3.21
CA VAL A 60 -7.85 -6.03 4.08
C VAL A 60 -8.44 -7.42 3.86
N VAL A 61 -9.79 -7.54 3.82
CA VAL A 61 -10.47 -8.82 3.64
C VAL A 61 -10.18 -9.40 2.25
N ILE A 62 -10.30 -8.61 1.19
CA ILE A 62 -10.07 -9.07 -0.18
C ILE A 62 -8.59 -9.43 -0.40
N PHE A 63 -7.68 -8.66 0.19
CA PHE A 63 -6.25 -8.95 0.14
C PHE A 63 -5.91 -10.26 0.85
N TRP A 64 -6.54 -10.53 2.01
CA TRP A 64 -6.40 -11.80 2.71
C TRP A 64 -6.91 -12.98 1.89
N ILE A 65 -8.08 -12.84 1.24
CA ILE A 65 -8.70 -13.94 0.47
C ILE A 65 -7.88 -14.26 -0.79
N PHE A 66 -7.56 -13.23 -1.59
CA PHE A 66 -6.97 -13.40 -2.92
C PHE A 66 -5.64 -12.67 -3.09
N GLY A 67 -5.59 -11.40 -2.63
CA GLY A 67 -4.53 -10.48 -2.99
C GLY A 67 -3.16 -10.93 -2.53
N PHE A 68 -3.04 -11.41 -1.30
CA PHE A 68 -1.76 -11.88 -0.78
C PHE A 68 -1.20 -13.05 -1.57
N GLY A 69 -2.04 -14.02 -1.91
CA GLY A 69 -1.65 -15.16 -2.73
C GLY A 69 -1.23 -14.76 -4.13
N LEU A 70 -2.00 -13.88 -4.80
CA LEU A 70 -1.63 -13.36 -6.12
C LEU A 70 -0.31 -12.56 -6.10
N MET A 71 0.00 -11.89 -4.99
CA MET A 71 1.17 -11.03 -4.88
C MET A 71 2.44 -11.78 -4.46
N PHE A 72 2.34 -12.66 -3.48
CA PHE A 72 3.49 -13.31 -2.83
C PHE A 72 3.54 -14.82 -2.98
N GLY A 73 2.54 -15.41 -3.62
CA GLY A 73 2.51 -16.83 -3.91
C GLY A 73 3.55 -17.26 -4.95
N LYS A 74 3.68 -18.58 -5.13
CA LYS A 74 4.54 -19.18 -6.15
C LYS A 74 4.25 -18.58 -7.52
N SER A 75 5.27 -18.06 -8.18
CA SER A 75 5.13 -17.30 -9.41
C SER A 75 4.75 -18.15 -10.60
N TYR A 76 3.73 -17.72 -11.34
CA TYR A 76 3.45 -18.22 -12.67
C TYR A 76 4.13 -17.30 -13.71
N ASN A 77 5.26 -17.75 -14.21
CA ASN A 77 6.07 -17.05 -15.22
C ASN A 77 6.40 -15.57 -14.88
N GLY A 78 6.53 -15.23 -13.60
CA GLY A 78 6.80 -13.86 -13.17
C GLY A 78 5.59 -12.91 -13.21
N LEU A 79 4.39 -13.41 -13.53
CA LEU A 79 3.20 -12.59 -13.75
C LEU A 79 2.30 -12.46 -12.52
N PHE A 80 2.05 -13.55 -11.81
CA PHE A 80 1.21 -13.58 -10.61
C PHE A 80 1.48 -14.84 -9.78
N GLY A 81 1.11 -14.79 -8.50
CA GLY A 81 1.19 -15.92 -7.58
C GLY A 81 0.02 -16.89 -7.70
N THR A 82 0.24 -18.16 -7.37
CA THR A 82 -0.73 -19.25 -7.56
C THR A 82 -1.12 -19.99 -6.29
N ASP A 83 -0.55 -19.62 -5.13
CA ASP A 83 -0.85 -20.21 -3.83
C ASP A 83 -0.97 -19.14 -2.74
N LEU A 84 -0.89 -19.50 -1.46
CA LEU A 84 -1.06 -18.62 -0.30
C LEU A 84 -2.42 -17.88 -0.24
N PHE A 85 -3.44 -18.38 -0.92
CA PHE A 85 -4.80 -17.86 -0.79
C PHE A 85 -5.36 -18.16 0.61
N PHE A 86 -6.22 -17.28 1.14
CA PHE A 86 -6.71 -17.36 2.52
C PHE A 86 -5.56 -17.51 3.52
N PHE A 87 -4.59 -16.63 3.39
CA PHE A 87 -3.31 -16.70 4.08
C PHE A 87 -3.43 -17.11 5.55
N LYS A 88 -2.67 -18.12 5.93
CA LYS A 88 -2.56 -18.62 7.32
C LYS A 88 -1.11 -18.95 7.64
N THR A 89 -0.71 -18.63 8.83
CA THR A 89 0.63 -18.94 9.33
C THR A 89 0.63 -18.98 10.85
N ASP A 90 1.49 -19.82 11.42
CA ASP A 90 1.78 -19.87 12.86
C ASP A 90 3.08 -19.09 13.20
N VAL A 91 3.73 -18.49 12.19
CA VAL A 91 4.98 -17.76 12.34
C VAL A 91 4.68 -16.25 12.44
N ALA A 92 5.10 -15.63 13.55
CA ALA A 92 4.80 -14.24 13.87
C ALA A 92 5.35 -13.26 12.82
N GLU A 93 6.55 -13.52 12.30
CA GLU A 93 7.18 -12.69 11.26
C GLU A 93 6.34 -12.65 9.98
N TYR A 94 5.81 -13.78 9.56
CA TYR A 94 4.99 -13.86 8.35
C TYR A 94 3.63 -13.18 8.53
N MET A 95 3.04 -13.31 9.72
CA MET A 95 1.80 -12.61 10.04
C MET A 95 2.04 -11.10 10.07
N THR A 96 3.15 -10.67 10.65
CA THR A 96 3.54 -9.25 10.70
C THR A 96 3.75 -8.68 9.30
N TYR A 97 4.41 -9.42 8.44
CA TYR A 97 4.59 -9.04 7.04
C TYR A 97 3.26 -8.92 6.30
N PHE A 98 2.36 -9.90 6.47
CA PHE A 98 1.00 -9.82 5.92
C PHE A 98 0.27 -8.56 6.38
N VAL A 99 0.29 -8.27 7.69
CA VAL A 99 -0.37 -7.08 8.25
C VAL A 99 0.21 -5.80 7.64
N PHE A 100 1.53 -5.71 7.53
CA PHE A 100 2.19 -4.56 6.92
C PHE A 100 1.77 -4.37 5.46
N GLN A 101 1.77 -5.42 4.65
CA GLN A 101 1.35 -5.37 3.25
C GLN A 101 -0.16 -5.07 3.09
N ALA A 102 -1.00 -5.53 4.02
CA ALA A 102 -2.41 -5.19 4.04
C ALA A 102 -2.65 -3.68 4.24
N MET A 103 -1.79 -2.99 5.00
CA MET A 103 -1.86 -1.54 5.14
C MET A 103 -1.51 -0.81 3.83
N PHE A 104 -0.57 -1.36 3.06
CA PHE A 104 -0.15 -0.80 1.78
C PHE A 104 -1.23 -0.91 0.70
N VAL A 105 -1.87 -2.08 0.58
CA VAL A 105 -2.98 -2.25 -0.37
C VAL A 105 -4.17 -1.35 -0.04
N ALA A 106 -4.47 -1.18 1.24
CA ALA A 106 -5.51 -0.24 1.68
C ALA A 106 -5.15 1.21 1.32
N THR A 107 -3.87 1.59 1.44
CA THR A 107 -3.39 2.91 1.01
C THR A 107 -3.58 3.14 -0.49
N ALA A 108 -3.30 2.14 -1.33
CA ALA A 108 -3.54 2.24 -2.77
C ALA A 108 -5.05 2.45 -3.09
N ALA A 109 -5.95 1.77 -2.37
CA ALA A 109 -7.39 1.96 -2.51
C ALA A 109 -7.85 3.36 -2.09
N THR A 110 -7.31 3.88 -0.99
CA THR A 110 -7.65 5.22 -0.50
C THR A 110 -7.19 6.33 -1.46
N ILE A 111 -6.08 6.17 -2.17
CA ILE A 111 -5.67 7.11 -3.24
C ILE A 111 -6.77 7.25 -4.30
N ILE A 112 -7.45 6.16 -4.65
CA ILE A 112 -8.59 6.18 -5.58
C ILE A 112 -9.77 6.95 -4.98
N SER A 113 -10.05 6.78 -3.67
CA SER A 113 -11.14 7.46 -2.96
C SER A 113 -11.12 8.97 -3.17
N GLY A 114 -9.98 9.59 -2.92
CA GLY A 114 -9.82 11.03 -3.05
C GLY A 114 -10.11 11.55 -4.47
N ALA A 115 -9.64 10.83 -5.48
CA ALA A 115 -9.85 11.19 -6.87
C ALA A 115 -11.32 11.14 -7.29
N VAL A 116 -12.09 10.18 -6.81
CA VAL A 116 -13.50 9.99 -7.17
C VAL A 116 -14.48 10.60 -6.16
N ALA A 117 -13.96 11.29 -5.15
CA ALA A 117 -14.76 11.96 -4.13
C ALA A 117 -15.83 12.88 -4.78
N GLU A 118 -17.06 12.83 -4.25
CA GLU A 118 -18.23 13.61 -4.70
C GLU A 118 -18.75 13.27 -6.12
N ARG A 119 -18.22 12.26 -6.82
CA ARG A 119 -18.65 11.91 -8.19
C ARG A 119 -19.06 10.46 -8.36
N MET A 120 -18.55 9.56 -7.51
CA MET A 120 -18.84 8.14 -7.59
C MET A 120 -19.84 7.71 -6.52
N LYS A 121 -20.79 6.86 -6.90
CA LYS A 121 -21.69 6.21 -5.94
C LYS A 121 -20.92 5.25 -5.05
N PHE A 122 -21.39 5.09 -3.80
CA PHE A 122 -20.74 4.22 -2.81
C PHE A 122 -20.51 2.79 -3.34
N ASN A 123 -21.54 2.14 -3.87
CA ASN A 123 -21.44 0.77 -4.38
C ASN A 123 -20.44 0.64 -5.54
N GLY A 124 -20.39 1.62 -6.45
CA GLY A 124 -19.40 1.64 -7.54
C GLY A 124 -17.98 1.76 -7.01
N TYR A 125 -17.78 2.53 -5.95
CA TYR A 125 -16.48 2.65 -5.30
C TYR A 125 -16.04 1.33 -4.65
N ILE A 126 -16.94 0.63 -3.94
CA ILE A 126 -16.64 -0.68 -3.33
C ILE A 126 -16.24 -1.71 -4.41
N ILE A 127 -16.92 -1.73 -5.55
CA ILE A 127 -16.57 -2.63 -6.66
C ILE A 127 -15.14 -2.33 -7.17
N ILE A 128 -14.80 -1.05 -7.36
CA ILE A 128 -13.44 -0.68 -7.77
C ILE A 128 -12.42 -1.06 -6.71
N THR A 129 -12.72 -0.85 -5.43
CA THR A 129 -11.86 -1.27 -4.32
C THR A 129 -11.58 -2.78 -4.37
N ILE A 130 -12.61 -3.62 -4.54
CA ILE A 130 -12.46 -5.07 -4.65
C ILE A 130 -11.56 -5.45 -5.83
N LEU A 131 -11.77 -4.87 -7.00
CA LEU A 131 -10.95 -5.15 -8.19
C LEU A 131 -9.51 -4.64 -8.04
N ALA A 132 -9.36 -3.45 -7.48
CA ALA A 132 -8.05 -2.85 -7.24
C ALA A 132 -7.22 -3.69 -6.27
N THR A 133 -7.80 -4.06 -5.13
CA THR A 133 -7.06 -4.71 -4.03
C THR A 133 -6.98 -6.23 -4.16
N GLY A 134 -7.94 -6.84 -4.86
CA GLY A 134 -7.94 -8.29 -5.09
C GLY A 134 -7.18 -8.74 -6.33
N ILE A 135 -7.05 -7.88 -7.34
CA ILE A 135 -6.52 -8.28 -8.66
C ILE A 135 -5.41 -7.34 -9.11
N ILE A 136 -5.71 -6.05 -9.35
CA ILE A 136 -4.81 -5.15 -10.07
C ILE A 136 -3.55 -4.88 -9.26
N TYR A 137 -3.70 -4.43 -8.03
CA TYR A 137 -2.58 -4.16 -7.13
C TYR A 137 -1.71 -5.41 -6.87
N PRO A 138 -2.29 -6.58 -6.52
CA PRO A 138 -1.50 -7.77 -6.28
C PRO A 138 -0.69 -8.24 -7.49
N ILE A 139 -1.26 -8.19 -8.69
CA ILE A 139 -0.56 -8.60 -9.91
C ILE A 139 0.61 -7.67 -10.19
N VAL A 140 0.42 -6.35 -10.12
CA VAL A 140 1.52 -5.39 -10.31
C VAL A 140 2.56 -5.52 -9.19
N GLY A 141 2.10 -5.73 -7.94
CA GLY A 141 2.98 -5.99 -6.81
C GLY A 141 3.82 -7.26 -6.98
N HIS A 142 3.24 -8.31 -7.55
CA HIS A 142 3.97 -9.55 -7.85
C HIS A 142 5.14 -9.31 -8.82
N TRP A 143 4.98 -8.44 -9.80
CA TRP A 143 6.03 -8.16 -10.78
C TRP A 143 7.33 -7.65 -10.15
N THR A 144 7.24 -7.01 -8.98
CA THR A 144 8.38 -6.34 -8.33
C THR A 144 8.70 -6.90 -6.95
N TRP A 145 7.68 -7.17 -6.13
CA TRP A 145 7.86 -7.51 -4.72
C TRP A 145 7.66 -8.99 -4.38
N SER A 146 7.36 -9.85 -5.36
CA SER A 146 7.08 -11.27 -5.10
C SER A 146 8.19 -11.99 -4.33
N SER A 147 9.46 -11.64 -4.58
CA SER A 147 10.61 -12.20 -3.88
C SER A 147 10.83 -11.63 -2.47
N SER A 148 10.27 -10.48 -2.13
CA SER A 148 10.52 -9.82 -0.83
C SER A 148 9.95 -10.60 0.35
N TYR A 149 8.86 -11.31 0.14
CA TYR A 149 8.28 -12.19 1.15
C TYR A 149 9.20 -13.36 1.49
N LEU A 150 9.93 -13.88 0.53
CA LEU A 150 10.84 -15.03 0.70
C LEU A 150 12.23 -14.62 1.20
N ASN A 151 12.70 -13.43 0.85
CA ASN A 151 13.99 -12.93 1.35
C ASN A 151 13.97 -12.68 2.87
N ASN A 152 12.79 -12.52 3.45
CA ASN A 152 12.57 -12.39 4.87
C ASN A 152 12.26 -13.74 5.56
N MET A 153 12.20 -14.83 4.79
CA MET A 153 12.02 -16.20 5.30
C MET A 153 13.31 -16.96 5.19
N ASP A 154 13.63 -17.78 6.21
CA ASP A 154 14.74 -18.72 6.17
C ASP A 154 14.74 -19.55 4.88
N VAL A 155 15.90 -19.64 4.27
CA VAL A 155 16.15 -20.28 2.96
C VAL A 155 15.63 -21.73 2.87
N GLU A 156 15.48 -22.42 3.99
CA GLU A 156 14.97 -23.81 4.05
C GLU A 156 13.48 -23.97 3.69
N ARG A 157 12.69 -22.89 3.69
CA ARG A 157 11.27 -22.90 3.28
C ARG A 157 11.02 -22.27 1.92
N GLN A 158 12.07 -21.90 1.20
CA GLN A 158 11.91 -21.56 -0.20
C GLN A 158 11.27 -22.75 -0.90
N LEU A 159 10.10 -22.52 -1.47
CA LEU A 159 9.44 -23.48 -2.34
C LEU A 159 10.38 -23.79 -3.50
N LEU A 160 11.30 -24.74 -3.26
CA LEU A 160 12.07 -25.36 -4.32
C LEU A 160 11.05 -26.02 -5.23
N ASP A 161 10.94 -25.54 -6.43
CA ASP A 161 10.30 -26.28 -7.50
C ASP A 161 10.97 -27.67 -7.58
N ILE A 162 10.24 -28.64 -8.12
CA ILE A 162 10.71 -30.01 -8.37
C ILE A 162 12.03 -30.05 -9.17
N THR A 163 12.36 -28.94 -9.86
CA THR A 163 13.59 -28.73 -10.63
C THR A 163 14.72 -28.05 -9.84
N GLY A 164 14.47 -27.69 -8.58
CA GLY A 164 15.45 -26.98 -7.73
C GLY A 164 15.62 -25.49 -8.07
N GLN A 165 14.73 -24.91 -8.89
CA GLN A 165 14.76 -23.47 -9.22
C GLN A 165 13.79 -22.70 -8.32
N ILE A 166 14.25 -21.57 -7.77
CA ILE A 166 13.43 -20.63 -7.02
C ILE A 166 12.54 -19.85 -8.00
N ASN A 167 11.30 -20.30 -8.16
CA ASN A 167 10.37 -19.72 -9.15
C ASN A 167 9.40 -18.75 -8.47
N THR A 168 9.93 -17.72 -7.80
CA THR A 168 9.12 -16.77 -7.03
C THR A 168 9.35 -15.31 -7.43
N THR A 169 10.18 -15.07 -8.43
CA THR A 169 10.62 -13.74 -8.80
C THR A 169 9.72 -13.15 -9.89
N GLY A 170 9.20 -11.96 -9.66
CA GLY A 170 8.43 -11.21 -10.65
C GLY A 170 9.29 -10.77 -11.84
N TRP A 171 8.68 -10.64 -13.00
CA TRP A 171 9.40 -10.35 -14.25
C TRP A 171 10.09 -8.97 -14.27
N LEU A 172 9.57 -7.96 -13.55
CA LEU A 172 10.24 -6.66 -13.42
C LEU A 172 11.45 -6.75 -12.48
N SER A 173 11.30 -7.47 -11.36
CA SER A 173 12.40 -7.71 -10.43
C SER A 173 13.58 -8.41 -11.12
N THR A 174 13.32 -9.40 -11.97
CA THR A 174 14.37 -10.07 -12.74
C THR A 174 15.10 -9.16 -13.72
N LYS A 175 14.48 -8.03 -14.09
CA LYS A 175 15.12 -6.99 -14.95
C LYS A 175 15.81 -5.90 -14.13
N GLY A 176 15.91 -6.06 -12.81
CA GLY A 176 16.56 -5.10 -11.93
C GLY A 176 15.70 -3.89 -11.54
N PHE A 177 14.38 -3.93 -11.80
CA PHE A 177 13.48 -2.88 -11.31
C PHE A 177 13.33 -2.97 -9.79
N ILE A 178 13.54 -1.85 -9.10
CA ILE A 178 13.44 -1.74 -7.64
C ILE A 178 12.36 -0.72 -7.30
N ASP A 179 11.41 -1.14 -6.48
CA ASP A 179 10.47 -0.25 -5.78
C ASP A 179 10.66 -0.45 -4.28
N PHE A 180 11.23 0.54 -3.59
CA PHE A 180 11.58 0.40 -2.18
C PHE A 180 10.32 0.38 -1.28
N ALA A 181 9.47 1.39 -1.40
CA ALA A 181 8.34 1.59 -0.49
C ALA A 181 7.01 1.84 -1.21
N GLY A 182 6.87 1.44 -2.46
CA GLY A 182 5.58 1.53 -3.16
C GLY A 182 5.37 2.80 -3.99
N SER A 183 6.42 3.50 -4.38
CA SER A 183 6.27 4.62 -5.32
C SER A 183 5.54 4.22 -6.60
N THR A 184 5.83 3.03 -7.11
CA THR A 184 5.13 2.45 -8.27
C THR A 184 3.96 1.59 -7.83
N ILE A 185 4.16 0.62 -6.93
CA ILE A 185 3.16 -0.38 -6.59
C ILE A 185 1.98 0.25 -5.85
N VAL A 186 2.21 1.11 -4.86
CA VAL A 186 1.13 1.75 -4.11
C VAL A 186 0.62 2.98 -4.85
N HIS A 187 1.51 3.95 -5.07
CA HIS A 187 1.10 5.28 -5.52
C HIS A 187 0.78 5.33 -7.02
N SER A 188 1.61 4.71 -7.89
CA SER A 188 1.29 4.72 -9.31
C SER A 188 0.10 3.84 -9.64
N VAL A 189 -0.04 2.64 -9.04
CA VAL A 189 -1.22 1.80 -9.28
C VAL A 189 -2.49 2.51 -8.82
N GLY A 190 -2.51 3.05 -7.59
CA GLY A 190 -3.63 3.86 -7.10
C GLY A 190 -3.90 5.06 -8.00
N GLY A 191 -2.85 5.76 -8.43
CA GLY A 191 -2.94 6.93 -9.31
C GLY A 191 -3.48 6.60 -10.71
N TRP A 192 -3.05 5.52 -11.35
CA TRP A 192 -3.54 5.11 -12.68
C TRP A 192 -5.00 4.66 -12.65
N ILE A 193 -5.41 3.90 -11.61
CA ILE A 193 -6.81 3.53 -11.41
C ILE A 193 -7.65 4.79 -11.16
N ALA A 194 -7.15 5.71 -10.31
CA ALA A 194 -7.79 6.99 -10.04
C ALA A 194 -7.96 7.83 -11.32
N LEU A 195 -6.93 7.94 -12.14
CA LEU A 195 -6.98 8.66 -13.42
C LEU A 195 -8.03 8.05 -14.35
N SER A 196 -8.02 6.73 -14.51
CA SER A 196 -8.99 6.02 -15.35
C SER A 196 -10.43 6.28 -14.88
N ALA A 197 -10.67 6.19 -13.57
CA ALA A 197 -11.97 6.47 -12.98
C ALA A 197 -12.41 7.93 -13.20
N VAL A 198 -11.49 8.88 -13.05
CA VAL A 198 -11.77 10.32 -13.28
C VAL A 198 -12.11 10.61 -14.73
N LEU A 199 -11.41 10.01 -15.69
CA LEU A 199 -11.68 10.17 -17.12
C LEU A 199 -13.08 9.64 -17.48
N ILE A 200 -13.48 8.51 -16.92
CA ILE A 200 -14.80 7.91 -17.16
C ILE A 200 -15.92 8.72 -16.48
N LEU A 201 -15.73 9.13 -15.23
CA LEU A 201 -16.75 9.86 -14.46
C LEU A 201 -16.90 11.32 -14.87
N GLY A 202 -15.86 11.93 -15.39
CA GLY A 202 -15.82 13.33 -15.70
C GLY A 202 -15.81 14.24 -14.45
N PRO A 203 -16.04 15.54 -14.63
CA PRO A 203 -16.03 16.51 -13.54
C PRO A 203 -17.25 16.38 -12.63
N ARG A 204 -17.13 16.87 -11.38
CA ARG A 204 -18.26 17.00 -10.46
C ARG A 204 -19.38 17.86 -11.10
N ILE A 205 -20.63 17.41 -10.99
CA ILE A 205 -21.78 18.05 -11.62
C ILE A 205 -21.85 19.52 -11.21
N GLY A 206 -21.84 20.40 -12.19
CA GLY A 206 -21.93 21.85 -12.01
C GLY A 206 -20.63 22.55 -11.59
N LYS A 207 -19.49 21.85 -11.47
CA LYS A 207 -18.23 22.46 -11.01
C LYS A 207 -17.78 23.63 -11.89
N TYR A 208 -17.93 23.52 -13.18
CA TYR A 208 -17.49 24.54 -14.14
C TYR A 208 -18.61 25.48 -14.60
N SER A 209 -19.82 25.40 -14.02
CA SER A 209 -20.91 26.34 -14.27
C SER A 209 -20.59 27.70 -13.64
N LYS A 210 -20.82 28.81 -14.42
CA LYS A 210 -20.65 30.17 -13.92
C LYS A 210 -21.49 30.46 -12.68
N ALA A 211 -22.70 29.87 -12.57
CA ALA A 211 -23.62 30.03 -11.44
C ALA A 211 -23.11 29.40 -10.16
N ASN A 212 -22.12 28.51 -10.24
CA ASN A 212 -21.56 27.76 -9.09
C ASN A 212 -20.14 28.19 -8.74
N LYS A 213 -19.66 29.32 -9.25
CA LYS A 213 -18.33 29.83 -8.91
C LYS A 213 -18.24 30.02 -7.38
N GLY A 214 -17.22 29.41 -6.76
CA GLY A 214 -17.00 29.46 -5.31
C GLY A 214 -17.80 28.44 -4.46
N LYS A 215 -18.75 27.68 -5.05
CA LYS A 215 -19.56 26.70 -4.30
C LYS A 215 -18.89 25.32 -4.09
N PHE A 216 -17.69 25.12 -4.62
CA PHE A 216 -16.92 23.88 -4.53
C PHE A 216 -15.72 24.02 -3.58
N THR A 217 -15.92 24.70 -2.47
CA THR A 217 -14.92 24.83 -1.40
C THR A 217 -14.95 23.62 -0.46
N GLY A 218 -13.80 23.27 0.11
CA GLY A 218 -13.72 22.25 1.14
C GLY A 218 -14.50 22.62 2.39
N SER A 219 -14.92 21.62 3.15
CA SER A 219 -15.72 21.79 4.36
C SER A 219 -14.91 22.30 5.55
N SER A 220 -13.65 21.88 5.67
CA SER A 220 -12.77 22.22 6.78
C SER A 220 -11.30 22.13 6.39
N PHE A 221 -10.71 23.29 6.10
CA PHE A 221 -9.28 23.35 5.82
C PHE A 221 -8.40 22.92 7.01
N PRO A 222 -8.73 23.27 8.29
CA PRO A 222 -7.98 22.75 9.42
C PRO A 222 -7.97 21.22 9.51
N LEU A 223 -9.11 20.56 9.21
CA LEU A 223 -9.20 19.11 9.18
C LEU A 223 -8.32 18.51 8.07
N ALA A 224 -8.28 19.14 6.90
CA ALA A 224 -7.39 18.71 5.81
C ALA A 224 -5.92 18.84 6.19
N VAL A 225 -5.52 19.92 6.85
CA VAL A 225 -4.15 20.11 7.35
C VAL A 225 -3.81 19.07 8.40
N LEU A 226 -4.70 18.80 9.36
CA LEU A 226 -4.51 17.76 10.35
C LEU A 226 -4.30 16.39 9.68
N GLY A 227 -5.14 16.06 8.68
CA GLY A 227 -4.99 14.83 7.90
C GLY A 227 -3.61 14.73 7.24
N THR A 228 -3.12 15.82 6.66
CA THR A 228 -1.78 15.88 6.04
C THR A 228 -0.67 15.64 7.07
N LEU A 229 -0.77 16.20 8.27
CA LEU A 229 0.21 15.99 9.34
C LEU A 229 0.20 14.53 9.83
N ILE A 230 -0.98 13.91 9.95
CA ILE A 230 -1.11 12.49 10.29
C ILE A 230 -0.48 11.61 9.21
N LEU A 231 -0.70 11.91 7.93
CA LEU A 231 -0.06 11.20 6.81
C LEU A 231 1.46 11.33 6.88
N TRP A 232 1.98 12.53 7.12
CA TRP A 232 3.41 12.76 7.26
C TRP A 232 4.01 11.96 8.42
N PHE A 233 3.36 11.97 9.57
CA PHE A 233 3.79 11.17 10.72
C PHE A 233 3.80 9.67 10.41
N GLY A 234 2.75 9.14 9.80
CA GLY A 234 2.67 7.72 9.43
C GLY A 234 3.69 7.31 8.35
N TRP A 235 4.17 8.28 7.56
CA TRP A 235 5.14 8.03 6.49
C TRP A 235 6.50 7.55 7.01
N PHE A 236 6.88 7.88 8.24
CA PHE A 236 8.04 7.28 8.88
C PHE A 236 7.91 5.76 8.97
N GLY A 237 6.72 5.26 9.32
CA GLY A 237 6.43 3.82 9.31
C GLY A 237 6.35 3.25 7.90
N PHE A 238 5.79 4.01 6.96
CA PHE A 238 5.67 3.59 5.57
C PHE A 238 7.04 3.27 4.96
N ASN A 239 8.02 4.15 5.12
CA ASN A 239 9.37 3.92 4.65
C ASN A 239 10.16 2.97 5.56
N GLY A 240 10.09 3.16 6.88
CA GLY A 240 10.86 2.38 7.84
C GLY A 240 10.53 0.89 7.84
N GLY A 241 9.24 0.57 7.74
CA GLY A 241 8.78 -0.81 7.64
C GLY A 241 9.14 -1.49 6.32
N SER A 242 9.30 -0.70 5.24
CA SER A 242 9.67 -1.23 3.92
C SER A 242 11.09 -1.80 3.86
N ASN A 243 11.95 -1.43 4.82
CA ASN A 243 13.28 -2.04 4.98
C ASN A 243 13.20 -3.47 5.56
N GLY A 244 12.10 -3.83 6.23
CA GLY A 244 11.91 -5.14 6.84
C GLY A 244 12.72 -5.39 8.11
N ALA A 245 13.68 -4.53 8.45
CA ALA A 245 14.58 -4.66 9.59
C ALA A 245 14.91 -3.30 10.21
N MET A 246 15.27 -3.29 11.50
CA MET A 246 15.80 -2.12 12.19
C MET A 246 17.32 -2.11 12.10
N ASP A 247 17.87 -1.54 11.04
CA ASP A 247 19.31 -1.44 10.78
C ASP A 247 19.73 -0.03 10.36
N GLU A 248 21.01 0.17 10.02
CA GLU A 248 21.53 1.47 9.59
C GLU A 248 20.84 1.98 8.31
N ALA A 249 20.52 1.09 7.36
CA ALA A 249 19.82 1.46 6.16
C ALA A 249 18.40 1.98 6.50
N CYS A 250 17.70 1.33 7.43
CA CYS A 250 16.42 1.80 7.94
C CYS A 250 16.52 3.22 8.47
N LEU A 251 17.50 3.53 9.32
CA LEU A 251 17.68 4.85 9.90
C LEU A 251 17.99 5.93 8.85
N LEU A 252 18.73 5.59 7.80
CA LEU A 252 19.10 6.51 6.73
C LEU A 252 17.97 6.80 5.75
N TYR A 253 17.12 5.79 5.46
CA TYR A 253 16.09 5.90 4.43
C TYR A 253 14.67 6.14 4.96
N THR A 254 14.45 6.09 6.27
CA THR A 254 13.13 6.33 6.87
C THR A 254 12.72 7.79 6.91
N SER A 255 13.67 8.74 6.88
CA SER A 255 13.33 10.15 6.88
C SER A 255 12.70 10.55 5.55
N PRO A 256 11.44 11.05 5.51
CA PRO A 256 10.88 11.66 4.31
C PRO A 256 11.66 12.93 3.98
N SER A 257 12.79 12.77 3.30
CA SER A 257 13.67 13.84 2.86
C SER A 257 13.29 14.29 1.45
N PRO A 258 13.45 15.56 1.10
CA PRO A 258 13.39 16.01 -0.30
C PRO A 258 14.35 15.24 -1.23
N ARG A 259 15.36 14.54 -0.68
CA ARG A 259 16.23 13.62 -1.42
C ARG A 259 15.51 12.38 -1.92
N ASP A 260 14.46 11.93 -1.25
CA ASP A 260 13.63 10.78 -1.70
C ASP A 260 12.94 11.09 -3.03
N LEU A 261 12.66 12.37 -3.30
CA LEU A 261 12.19 12.85 -4.60
C LEU A 261 13.28 12.85 -5.66
N SER A 262 14.55 12.83 -5.28
CA SER A 262 15.70 12.85 -6.20
C SER A 262 16.22 11.44 -6.53
N THR A 263 15.93 10.43 -5.71
CA THR A 263 16.29 9.03 -5.98
C THR A 263 15.38 8.38 -7.04
N SER A 264 14.27 9.01 -7.40
CA SER A 264 13.45 8.62 -8.55
C SER A 264 14.03 9.08 -9.90
N ARG A 265 15.18 9.78 -9.91
CA ARG A 265 15.91 10.01 -11.16
C ARG A 265 16.55 8.70 -11.56
N MET A 266 16.03 8.10 -12.64
CA MET A 266 16.75 7.07 -13.37
C MET A 266 18.18 7.58 -13.63
N PRO A 267 19.22 6.76 -13.43
CA PRO A 267 20.55 7.14 -13.87
C PRO A 267 20.43 7.50 -15.35
N SER A 268 20.73 8.75 -15.69
CA SER A 268 20.91 9.10 -17.09
C SER A 268 22.03 8.19 -17.58
N SER A 269 21.71 7.29 -18.50
CA SER A 269 22.70 6.50 -19.21
C SER A 269 23.77 7.43 -19.74
N ALA A 270 24.98 7.33 -19.15
CA ALA A 270 26.18 7.80 -19.80
C ALA A 270 26.56 6.84 -20.93
#